data_f6c4ce59638d4c837806edd3d104b610
#
_entry.id   f6c4ce59638d4c837806edd3d104b610
#
_cell.length_a   1.000
_cell.length_b   1.000
_cell.length_c   1.000
_cell.angle_alpha   90.00
_cell.angle_beta   90.00
_cell.angle_gamma   90.00
#
_symmetry.space_group_name_H-M   'P 1'
#
loop_
_entity.id
_entity.type
_entity.pdbx_description
1 polymer ?
#
loop_
_entity_poly.entity_id
_entity_poly.type
_entity_poly.pdbx_seq_one_letter_code
_entity_poly.pdbx_strand_id
1 'polypeptide(L)' 'MAFNFKKFWLDMSKDEREAFARDAGTTSHYITTHLTRKGRTPSRKLMDRLFSACETRKAVTEKSDFLNFFYS' A
#
# COMPACT_ATOMS: atom_id res chain seq x y z
N MET A 1 -1.51 2.41 -16.91
CA MET A 1 -1.89 3.49 -16.01
C MET A 1 -1.13 3.37 -14.70
N ALA A 2 -0.75 4.51 -14.13
CA ALA A 2 -0.01 4.50 -12.88
C ALA A 2 -0.93 4.10 -11.72
N PHE A 3 -0.41 3.25 -10.84
CA PHE A 3 -1.12 2.86 -9.65
C PHE A 3 -1.02 3.99 -8.61
N ASN A 4 -2.14 4.35 -7.99
CA ASN A 4 -2.17 5.37 -6.95
C ASN A 4 -2.55 4.72 -5.62
N PHE A 5 -1.54 4.46 -4.79
CA PHE A 5 -1.75 3.81 -3.51
C PHE A 5 -2.62 4.66 -2.56
N LYS A 6 -2.46 5.97 -2.58
CA LYS A 6 -3.25 6.86 -1.74
C LYS A 6 -4.75 6.73 -2.06
N LYS A 7 -5.09 6.75 -3.34
CA LYS A 7 -6.48 6.60 -3.76
C LYS A 7 -7.01 5.22 -3.39
N PHE A 8 -6.22 4.19 -3.64
CA PHE A 8 -6.58 2.82 -3.28
C PHE A 8 -6.90 2.72 -1.79
N TRP A 9 -6.04 3.30 -0.97
CA TRP A 9 -6.20 3.29 0.49
C TRP A 9 -7.45 4.05 0.94
N LEU A 10 -7.68 5.24 0.38
CA LEU A 10 -8.81 6.08 0.76
C LEU A 10 -10.14 5.50 0.33
N ASP A 11 -10.16 4.71 -0.73
CA ASP A 11 -11.39 4.07 -1.22
C ASP A 11 -11.83 2.89 -0.35
N MET A 12 -10.97 2.39 0.52
CA MET A 12 -11.30 1.27 1.40
C MET A 12 -12.04 1.74 2.65
N SER A 13 -12.92 0.89 3.16
CA SER A 13 -13.57 1.12 4.45
C SER A 13 -12.55 0.95 5.58
N LYS A 14 -12.94 1.36 6.80
CA LYS A 14 -12.07 1.19 7.96
C LYS A 14 -11.70 -0.27 8.18
N ASP A 15 -12.67 -1.16 8.09
CA ASP A 15 -12.44 -2.59 8.30
C ASP A 15 -11.50 -3.17 7.24
N GLU A 16 -11.67 -2.75 6.00
CA GLU A 16 -10.80 -3.17 4.91
C GLU A 16 -9.37 -2.67 5.11
N ARG A 17 -9.21 -1.43 5.58
CA ARG A 17 -7.89 -0.87 5.86
C ARG A 17 -7.18 -1.65 6.96
N GLU A 18 -7.90 -2.01 8.01
CA GLU A 18 -7.32 -2.78 9.10
C GLU A 18 -6.90 -4.18 8.64
N ALA A 19 -7.73 -4.83 7.84
CA ALA A 19 -7.41 -6.14 7.29
C ALA A 19 -6.20 -6.07 6.36
N PHE A 20 -6.15 -5.05 5.49
CA PHE A 20 -5.03 -4.85 4.59
C PHE A 20 -3.73 -4.62 5.36
N ALA A 21 -3.76 -3.76 6.36
CA ALA A 21 -2.57 -3.48 7.17
C ALA A 21 -2.08 -4.73 7.89
N ARG A 22 -3.00 -5.53 8.41
CA ARG A 22 -2.64 -6.79 9.06
C ARG A 22 -1.97 -7.75 8.08
N ASP A 23 -2.52 -7.87 6.87
CA ASP A 23 -1.93 -8.73 5.83
C ASP A 23 -0.52 -8.27 5.46
N ALA A 24 -0.30 -6.97 5.47
CA ALA A 24 1.01 -6.41 5.17
C ALA A 24 1.97 -6.41 6.36
N GLY A 25 1.50 -6.81 7.54
CA GLY A 25 2.33 -6.86 8.74
C GLY A 25 2.61 -5.50 9.35
N THR A 26 1.70 -4.55 9.18
CA THR A 26 1.84 -3.20 9.73
C THR A 26 0.51 -2.75 10.34
N THR A 27 0.35 -1.45 10.58
CA THR A 27 -0.89 -0.89 11.13
C THR A 27 -1.51 0.11 10.17
N SER A 28 -2.83 0.30 10.28
CA SER A 28 -3.52 1.29 9.47
C SER A 28 -3.01 2.69 9.78
N HIS A 29 -2.67 2.96 11.03
CA HIS A 29 -2.11 4.26 11.43
C HIS A 29 -0.80 4.55 10.70
N TYR A 30 0.11 3.56 10.64
CA TYR A 30 1.39 3.74 9.96
C TYR A 30 1.18 4.05 8.47
N ILE A 31 0.30 3.30 7.82
CA ILE A 31 0.01 3.50 6.40
C ILE A 31 -0.56 4.89 6.16
N THR A 32 -1.56 5.29 6.95
CA THR A 32 -2.19 6.59 6.81
C THR A 32 -1.21 7.73 7.05
N THR A 33 -0.37 7.61 8.07
CA THR A 33 0.52 8.69 8.48
C THR A 33 1.74 8.83 7.56
N HIS A 34 2.32 7.71 7.14
CA HIS A 34 3.60 7.73 6.45
C HIS A 34 3.53 7.37 4.97
N LEU A 35 2.75 6.38 4.60
CA LEU A 35 2.80 5.85 3.24
C LEU A 35 1.94 6.64 2.25
N THR A 36 0.72 7.01 2.64
CA THR A 36 -0.17 7.74 1.73
C THR A 36 0.32 9.16 1.45
N ARG A 37 1.08 9.71 2.36
CA ARG A 37 1.64 11.07 2.24
C ARG A 37 3.03 11.09 1.63
N LYS A 38 3.54 9.93 1.26
CA LYS A 38 4.92 9.78 0.76
C LYS A 38 5.95 10.31 1.73
N GLY A 39 5.62 10.29 3.03
CA GLY A 39 6.53 10.75 4.07
C GLY A 39 7.70 9.81 4.29
N ARG A 40 7.52 8.54 3.93
CA ARG A 40 8.56 7.52 4.06
C ARG A 40 8.44 6.51 2.94
N THR A 41 9.60 6.02 2.50
CA THR A 41 9.65 4.86 1.63
C THR A 41 9.67 3.62 2.51
N PRO A 42 8.76 2.66 2.32
CA PRO A 42 8.76 1.44 3.13
C PRO A 42 10.06 0.68 2.96
N SER A 43 10.45 -0.09 3.98
CA SER A 43 11.57 -1.00 3.84
C SER A 43 11.26 -2.02 2.74
N ARG A 44 12.30 -2.64 2.19
CA ARG A 44 12.13 -3.63 1.12
C ARG A 44 11.17 -4.75 1.55
N LYS A 45 11.30 -5.23 2.77
CA LYS A 45 10.46 -6.28 3.31
C LYS A 45 9.00 -5.83 3.39
N LEU A 46 8.76 -4.63 3.90
CA LEU A 46 7.41 -4.09 3.99
C LEU A 46 6.84 -3.81 2.59
N MET A 47 7.68 -3.32 1.69
CA MET A 47 7.27 -3.07 0.30
C MET A 47 6.75 -4.35 -0.35
N ASP A 48 7.46 -5.45 -0.19
CA ASP A 48 7.05 -6.74 -0.75
C ASP A 48 5.73 -7.21 -0.16
N ARG A 49 5.54 -7.03 1.13
CA ARG A 49 4.28 -7.41 1.79
C ARG A 49 3.12 -6.55 1.34
N LEU A 50 3.35 -5.25 1.20
CA LEU A 50 2.33 -4.33 0.70
C LEU A 50 1.92 -4.69 -0.73
N PHE A 51 2.89 -4.99 -1.57
CA PHE A 51 2.62 -5.39 -2.94
C PHE A 51 1.79 -6.68 -2.97
N SER A 52 2.16 -7.68 -2.18
CA SER A 52 1.40 -8.93 -2.11
C SER A 52 -0.04 -8.70 -1.68
N ALA A 53 -0.25 -7.83 -0.70
CA ALA A 53 -1.59 -7.51 -0.22
C ALA A 53 -2.42 -6.81 -1.30
N CYS A 54 -1.80 -5.92 -2.06
CA CYS A 54 -2.45 -5.25 -3.18
C CYS A 54 -2.78 -6.23 -4.31
N GLU A 55 -1.84 -7.11 -4.62
CA GLU A 55 -2.02 -8.11 -5.67
C GLU A 55 -3.16 -9.07 -5.35
N THR A 56 -3.23 -9.50 -4.10
CA THR A 56 -4.32 -10.37 -3.63
C THR A 56 -5.68 -9.73 -3.85
N ARG A 57 -5.75 -8.40 -3.72
CA ARG A 57 -6.97 -7.64 -3.93
C ARG A 57 -7.15 -7.17 -5.38
N LYS A 58 -6.27 -7.59 -6.26
CA LYS A 58 -6.28 -7.24 -7.68
C LYS A 58 -6.21 -5.73 -7.93
N ALA A 59 -5.61 -5.01 -6.99
CA ALA A 59 -5.46 -3.56 -7.10
C ALA A 59 -4.30 -3.18 -8.01
N VAL A 60 -3.30 -4.05 -8.11
CA VAL A 60 -2.14 -3.83 -8.96
C VAL A 60 -1.66 -5.19 -9.47
N THR A 61 -1.20 -5.23 -10.71
CA THR A 61 -0.71 -6.47 -11.32
C THR A 61 0.78 -6.46 -11.58
N GLU A 62 1.38 -5.28 -11.67
CA GLU A 62 2.81 -5.14 -11.94
C GLU A 62 3.51 -4.43 -10.79
N LYS A 63 4.60 -5.03 -10.32
CA LYS A 63 5.38 -4.49 -9.21
C LYS A 63 5.99 -3.14 -9.56
N SER A 64 6.37 -2.93 -10.81
CA SER A 64 6.93 -1.64 -11.23
C SER A 64 5.95 -0.49 -11.03
N ASP A 65 4.67 -0.69 -11.33
CA ASP A 65 3.65 0.33 -11.11
C ASP A 65 3.49 0.65 -9.64
N PHE A 66 3.53 -0.38 -8.80
CA PHE A 66 3.45 -0.22 -7.36
C PHE A 66 4.66 0.57 -6.82
N LEU A 67 5.86 0.18 -7.23
CA LEU A 67 7.09 0.83 -6.78
C LEU A 67 7.16 2.28 -7.24
N ASN A 68 6.68 2.58 -8.43
CA ASN A 68 6.70 3.94 -8.96
C ASN A 68 5.96 4.92 -8.06
N PHE A 69 4.90 4.51 -7.40
CA PHE A 69 4.19 5.38 -6.48
C PHE A 69 5.11 5.85 -5.35
N PHE A 70 5.93 4.95 -4.81
CA PHE A 70 6.78 5.26 -3.66
C PHE A 70 8.10 5.93 -4.02
N TYR A 71 8.57 5.72 -5.25
CA TYR A 71 9.88 6.24 -5.67
C TYR A 71 9.80 7.41 -6.64
N SER A 72 8.62 7.81 -7.04
CA SER A 72 8.47 8.95 -7.98
C SER A 72 8.56 10.30 -7.30
#